data_c11b58ff2bbecea6cadda269a4868cb8
#
_entry.id   c11b58ff2bbecea6cadda269a4868cb8
#
_cell.length_a   1.000
_cell.length_b   1.000
_cell.length_c   1.000
_cell.angle_alpha   90.00
_cell.angle_beta   90.00
_cell.angle_gamma   90.00
#
_symmetry.space_group_name_H-M   'P 1'
#
loop_
_entity.id
_entity.type
_entity.pdbx_description
1 polymer ?
#
loop_
_entity_poly.entity_id
_entity_poly.type
_entity_poly.pdbx_seq_one_letter_code
_entity_poly.pdbx_strand_id
1 'polypeptide(L)'
;MKKKHLYLLIATLTVAAVLPIIILVCFSSANEPQRPVTIIYRNTEYAYKEFLTGCVLSCLKTLDEPPADDESEGINAVAVALDCSLRYLHSAGKSFDSGYPYVEYMDEKESIQHFGAETGIYRKYAEHSAEYAISLDLTVQEGTAFLPVCRISSGITISPEDSGNPFVKKLYCEKDKSAEYYHSTCQLTADGIAEIMLTAYPSLIIPPDESKWISDIRRDADGNALRLNVCGIDMSCEEFRRLFDIRSPAFEMSYTQRLYSFDIRGDGCNSGMSVYSALMLSKRGYSCREILNEFYAL
;
A
#
# COMPACT_ATOMS: atom_id res chain seq x y z
N MET A 1 -60.68 31.57 5.80
CA MET A 1 -59.27 31.93 5.43
C MET A 1 -58.20 31.37 6.35
N LYS A 2 -58.34 31.39 7.67
CA LYS A 2 -57.28 31.00 8.64
C LYS A 2 -56.76 29.53 8.52
N LYS A 3 -57.62 28.55 8.20
CA LYS A 3 -57.16 27.12 8.12
C LYS A 3 -56.26 26.84 6.91
N LYS A 4 -56.52 27.46 5.72
CA LYS A 4 -55.65 27.27 4.54
C LYS A 4 -54.24 27.83 4.73
N HIS A 5 -54.10 28.96 5.42
CA HIS A 5 -52.79 29.53 5.73
C HIS A 5 -52.02 28.69 6.74
N LEU A 6 -52.71 28.06 7.72
CA LEU A 6 -52.05 27.14 8.67
C LEU A 6 -51.52 25.88 7.96
N TYR A 7 -52.29 25.27 7.04
CA TYR A 7 -51.80 24.12 6.28
C TYR A 7 -50.62 24.46 5.36
N LEU A 8 -50.66 25.65 4.73
CA LEU A 8 -49.55 26.11 3.91
C LEU A 8 -48.29 26.34 4.73
N LEU A 9 -48.42 26.91 5.94
CA LEU A 9 -47.29 27.14 6.85
C LEU A 9 -46.69 25.82 7.36
N ILE A 10 -47.53 24.83 7.71
CA ILE A 10 -47.09 23.51 8.12
C ILE A 10 -46.36 22.79 6.96
N ALA A 11 -46.92 22.83 5.75
CA ALA A 11 -46.29 22.21 4.58
C ALA A 11 -44.90 22.84 4.25
N THR A 12 -44.81 24.18 4.30
CA THR A 12 -43.51 24.86 4.07
C THR A 12 -42.48 24.57 5.17
N LEU A 13 -42.86 24.46 6.43
CA LEU A 13 -41.97 24.07 7.52
C LEU A 13 -41.52 22.62 7.41
N THR A 14 -42.43 21.72 7.01
CA THR A 14 -42.07 20.30 6.78
C THR A 14 -41.08 20.16 5.62
N VAL A 15 -41.31 20.83 4.50
CA VAL A 15 -40.38 20.84 3.36
C VAL A 15 -39.02 21.45 3.74
N ALA A 16 -39.01 22.56 4.50
CA ALA A 16 -37.80 23.21 4.94
C ALA A 16 -36.99 22.36 5.94
N ALA A 17 -37.64 21.49 6.73
CA ALA A 17 -36.97 20.58 7.65
C ALA A 17 -36.49 19.28 6.99
N VAL A 18 -37.27 18.74 6.04
CA VAL A 18 -37.01 17.44 5.41
C VAL A 18 -36.05 17.58 4.22
N LEU A 19 -36.13 18.66 3.45
CA LEU A 19 -35.30 18.89 2.28
C LEU A 19 -33.79 18.91 2.59
N PRO A 20 -33.30 19.59 3.66
CA PRO A 20 -31.90 19.53 4.03
C PRO A 20 -31.44 18.13 4.43
N ILE A 21 -32.30 17.34 5.10
CA ILE A 21 -32.00 15.97 5.51
C ILE A 21 -31.91 15.08 4.27
N ILE A 22 -32.83 15.21 3.30
CA ILE A 22 -32.78 14.47 2.03
C ILE A 22 -31.51 14.86 1.24
N ILE A 23 -31.22 16.16 1.16
CA ILE A 23 -30.02 16.64 0.50
C ILE A 23 -28.76 16.07 1.20
N LEU A 24 -28.71 16.13 2.53
CA LEU A 24 -27.57 15.58 3.31
C LEU A 24 -27.40 14.08 3.07
N VAL A 25 -28.48 13.30 3.10
CA VAL A 25 -28.48 11.85 2.82
C VAL A 25 -28.10 11.56 1.37
N CYS A 26 -28.64 12.30 0.40
CA CYS A 26 -28.30 12.12 -1.01
C CYS A 26 -26.85 12.55 -1.34
N PHE A 27 -26.35 13.59 -0.69
CA PHE A 27 -24.94 14.01 -0.89
C PHE A 27 -23.95 13.17 -0.10
N SER A 28 -24.29 12.62 1.08
CA SER A 28 -23.42 11.69 1.79
C SER A 28 -23.33 10.34 1.07
N SER A 29 -24.43 9.85 0.50
CA SER A 29 -24.41 8.59 -0.27
C SER A 29 -23.81 8.73 -1.68
N ALA A 30 -23.75 9.95 -2.24
CA ALA A 30 -23.16 10.19 -3.56
C ALA A 30 -21.62 10.29 -3.56
N ASN A 31 -20.98 10.40 -2.39
CA ASN A 31 -19.54 10.57 -2.24
C ASN A 31 -18.83 9.40 -1.55
N GLU A 32 -19.54 8.31 -1.26
CA GLU A 32 -18.84 7.11 -0.79
C GLU A 32 -18.12 6.47 -1.98
N PRO A 33 -16.79 6.29 -1.86
CA PRO A 33 -16.02 5.63 -2.91
C PRO A 33 -16.44 4.17 -2.99
N GLN A 34 -17.25 3.88 -4.00
CA GLN A 34 -17.74 2.53 -4.24
C GLN A 34 -16.59 1.63 -4.65
N ARG A 35 -16.62 0.38 -4.19
CA ARG A 35 -15.74 -0.66 -4.70
C ARG A 35 -16.04 -0.88 -6.18
N PRO A 36 -15.03 -0.92 -7.06
CA PRO A 36 -15.26 -1.31 -8.44
C PRO A 36 -15.75 -2.76 -8.48
N VAL A 37 -16.55 -3.10 -9.46
CA VAL A 37 -16.99 -4.50 -9.70
C VAL A 37 -15.79 -5.34 -10.15
N THR A 38 -14.98 -4.76 -11.03
CA THR A 38 -13.78 -5.39 -11.59
C THR A 38 -12.59 -4.43 -11.54
N ILE A 39 -11.39 -4.98 -11.58
CA ILE A 39 -10.12 -4.25 -11.66
C ILE A 39 -9.36 -4.76 -12.88
N ILE A 40 -8.83 -3.84 -13.68
CA ILE A 40 -7.90 -4.17 -14.77
C ILE A 40 -6.48 -4.02 -14.23
N TYR A 41 -5.72 -5.12 -14.30
CA TYR A 41 -4.32 -5.18 -13.91
C TYR A 41 -3.53 -5.99 -14.92
N ARG A 42 -2.43 -5.44 -15.45
CA ARG A 42 -1.60 -6.06 -16.50
C ARG A 42 -2.43 -6.58 -17.69
N ASN A 43 -3.39 -5.77 -18.17
CA ASN A 43 -4.33 -6.09 -19.25
C ASN A 43 -5.26 -7.29 -18.97
N THR A 44 -5.39 -7.72 -17.72
CA THR A 44 -6.31 -8.78 -17.30
C THR A 44 -7.37 -8.18 -16.38
N GLU A 45 -8.63 -8.56 -16.61
CA GLU A 45 -9.76 -8.15 -15.77
C GLU A 45 -9.99 -9.18 -14.67
N TYR A 46 -10.05 -8.71 -13.43
CA TYR A 46 -10.28 -9.51 -12.23
C TYR A 46 -11.53 -9.03 -11.51
N ALA A 47 -12.30 -9.95 -10.92
CA ALA A 47 -13.32 -9.58 -9.95
C ALA A 47 -12.66 -8.91 -8.73
N TYR A 48 -13.31 -7.89 -8.17
CA TYR A 48 -12.73 -7.10 -7.08
C TYR A 48 -12.22 -7.95 -5.91
N LYS A 49 -13.06 -8.91 -5.43
CA LYS A 49 -12.67 -9.82 -4.36
C LYS A 49 -11.45 -10.66 -4.72
N GLU A 50 -11.39 -11.18 -5.93
CA GLU A 50 -10.26 -11.99 -6.41
C GLU A 50 -8.97 -11.17 -6.43
N PHE A 51 -9.06 -9.93 -6.93
CA PHE A 51 -7.90 -9.03 -6.93
C PHE A 51 -7.43 -8.70 -5.51
N LEU A 52 -8.36 -8.36 -4.59
CA LEU A 52 -8.02 -8.11 -3.19
C LEU A 52 -7.37 -9.35 -2.54
N THR A 53 -7.90 -10.55 -2.80
CA THR A 53 -7.30 -11.82 -2.33
C THR A 53 -5.85 -11.98 -2.83
N GLY A 54 -5.60 -11.73 -4.11
CA GLY A 54 -4.24 -11.79 -4.67
C GLY A 54 -3.30 -10.74 -4.07
N CYS A 55 -3.81 -9.56 -3.72
CA CYS A 55 -3.03 -8.54 -3.01
C CYS A 55 -2.68 -8.98 -1.58
N VAL A 56 -3.63 -9.57 -0.86
CA VAL A 56 -3.36 -10.15 0.47
C VAL A 56 -2.32 -11.26 0.38
N LEU A 57 -2.46 -12.20 -0.58
CA LEU A 57 -1.47 -13.26 -0.82
C LEU A 57 -0.06 -12.70 -1.06
N SER A 58 0.05 -11.64 -1.86
CA SER A 58 1.34 -10.96 -2.07
C SER A 58 1.96 -10.42 -0.78
N CYS A 59 1.13 -9.95 0.16
CA CYS A 59 1.60 -9.50 1.46
C CYS A 59 2.12 -10.65 2.34
N LEU A 60 1.60 -11.86 2.18
CA LEU A 60 1.99 -13.03 2.96
C LEU A 60 3.26 -13.73 2.46
N LYS A 61 3.88 -13.27 1.36
CA LYS A 61 5.12 -13.84 0.78
C LYS A 61 6.29 -13.97 1.76
N THR A 62 6.32 -13.15 2.78
CA THR A 62 7.43 -13.09 3.75
C THR A 62 7.21 -13.93 4.99
N LEU A 63 6.16 -14.74 5.00
CA LEU A 63 5.95 -15.71 6.06
C LEU A 63 6.65 -17.02 5.71
N ASP A 64 7.41 -17.53 6.67
CA ASP A 64 8.15 -18.80 6.55
C ASP A 64 7.26 -20.01 6.70
N GLU A 65 6.14 -19.83 7.40
CA GLU A 65 5.13 -20.84 7.67
C GLU A 65 3.72 -20.30 7.37
N PRO A 66 2.75 -21.19 7.05
CA PRO A 66 1.37 -20.77 6.88
C PRO A 66 0.83 -20.02 8.09
N PRO A 67 -0.04 -19.01 7.88
CA PRO A 67 -0.66 -18.29 8.97
C PRO A 67 -1.37 -19.20 9.95
N ALA A 68 -1.29 -18.87 11.24
CA ALA A 68 -2.04 -19.53 12.31
C ALA A 68 -3.30 -18.73 12.68
N ASP A 69 -4.22 -19.36 13.42
CA ASP A 69 -5.49 -18.71 13.79
C ASP A 69 -5.30 -17.45 14.63
N ASP A 70 -4.25 -17.36 15.44
CA ASP A 70 -3.90 -16.19 16.25
C ASP A 70 -3.30 -15.03 15.44
N GLU A 71 -3.04 -15.23 14.14
CA GLU A 71 -2.61 -14.22 13.19
C GLU A 71 -3.75 -13.63 12.35
N SER A 72 -4.96 -14.21 12.45
CA SER A 72 -6.10 -13.85 11.59
C SER A 72 -6.49 -12.37 11.66
N GLU A 73 -6.48 -11.76 12.86
CA GLU A 73 -6.78 -10.33 13.03
C GLU A 73 -5.77 -9.42 12.34
N GLY A 74 -4.50 -9.83 12.30
CA GLY A 74 -3.44 -9.15 11.57
C GLY A 74 -3.67 -9.19 10.07
N ILE A 75 -4.03 -10.36 9.52
CA ILE A 75 -4.34 -10.51 8.09
C ILE A 75 -5.62 -9.75 7.73
N ASN A 76 -6.63 -9.74 8.60
CA ASN A 76 -7.83 -8.94 8.44
C ASN A 76 -7.49 -7.43 8.35
N ALA A 77 -6.61 -6.94 9.23
CA ALA A 77 -6.16 -5.54 9.21
C ALA A 77 -5.43 -5.19 7.90
N VAL A 78 -4.57 -6.08 7.41
CA VAL A 78 -3.91 -5.95 6.10
C VAL A 78 -4.94 -5.87 4.97
N ALA A 79 -5.91 -6.77 4.93
CA ALA A 79 -6.95 -6.79 3.91
C ALA A 79 -7.81 -5.52 3.92
N VAL A 80 -8.16 -5.00 5.12
CA VAL A 80 -8.91 -3.73 5.27
C VAL A 80 -8.09 -2.54 4.76
N ALA A 81 -6.80 -2.44 5.09
CA ALA A 81 -5.93 -1.38 4.60
C ALA A 81 -5.79 -1.43 3.06
N LEU A 82 -5.66 -2.62 2.49
CA LEU A 82 -5.62 -2.82 1.04
C LEU A 82 -6.95 -2.45 0.38
N ASP A 83 -8.10 -2.85 0.94
CA ASP A 83 -9.44 -2.47 0.44
C ASP A 83 -9.61 -0.96 0.41
N CYS A 84 -9.22 -0.24 1.47
CA CYS A 84 -9.24 1.23 1.52
C CYS A 84 -8.36 1.82 0.41
N SER A 85 -7.15 1.31 0.24
CA SER A 85 -6.21 1.78 -0.78
C SER A 85 -6.70 1.53 -2.20
N LEU A 86 -7.29 0.37 -2.47
CA LEU A 86 -7.87 0.04 -3.79
C LEU A 86 -9.05 0.97 -4.11
N ARG A 87 -9.93 1.23 -3.16
CA ARG A 87 -11.04 2.20 -3.32
C ARG A 87 -10.51 3.61 -3.57
N TYR A 88 -9.49 4.04 -2.84
CA TYR A 88 -8.82 5.33 -3.06
C TYR A 88 -8.27 5.44 -4.49
N LEU A 89 -7.50 4.46 -4.94
CA LEU A 89 -6.92 4.45 -6.29
C LEU A 89 -7.99 4.50 -7.37
N HIS A 90 -9.06 3.72 -7.20
CA HIS A 90 -10.20 3.72 -8.12
C HIS A 90 -10.89 5.09 -8.17
N SER A 91 -11.21 5.68 -7.02
CA SER A 91 -11.87 7.00 -6.95
C SER A 91 -11.01 8.13 -7.49
N ALA A 92 -9.68 8.01 -7.36
CA ALA A 92 -8.71 8.94 -7.91
C ALA A 92 -8.44 8.75 -9.42
N GLY A 93 -9.10 7.78 -10.06
CA GLY A 93 -8.90 7.44 -11.47
C GLY A 93 -7.48 6.96 -11.78
N LYS A 94 -6.77 6.40 -10.79
CA LYS A 94 -5.41 5.91 -10.96
C LYS A 94 -5.42 4.48 -11.50
N SER A 95 -4.53 4.20 -12.46
CA SER A 95 -4.33 2.84 -12.94
C SER A 95 -3.62 1.98 -11.90
N PHE A 96 -4.08 0.76 -11.72
CA PHE A 96 -3.40 -0.25 -10.90
C PHE A 96 -2.10 -0.75 -11.55
N ASP A 97 -1.96 -0.59 -12.88
CA ASP A 97 -0.77 -0.96 -13.66
C ASP A 97 0.35 0.07 -13.57
N SER A 98 0.05 1.31 -13.21
CA SER A 98 1.02 2.42 -13.27
C SER A 98 2.13 2.31 -12.22
N GLY A 99 2.25 1.12 -11.59
CA GLY A 99 3.27 0.88 -10.57
C GLY A 99 3.06 1.78 -9.36
N TYR A 100 1.81 2.05 -9.03
CA TYR A 100 1.52 2.64 -7.73
C TYR A 100 2.03 1.65 -6.70
N PRO A 101 2.93 2.09 -5.84
CA PRO A 101 4.03 1.25 -5.33
C PRO A 101 3.63 0.26 -4.25
N TYR A 102 2.37 0.18 -3.90
CA TYR A 102 1.97 -0.41 -2.63
C TYR A 102 0.91 -1.50 -2.77
N VAL A 103 0.58 -1.86 -4.01
CA VAL A 103 -0.39 -2.92 -4.26
C VAL A 103 0.23 -3.88 -5.27
N GLU A 104 0.84 -4.94 -4.78
CA GLU A 104 1.26 -6.06 -5.59
C GLU A 104 0.14 -7.09 -5.63
N TYR A 105 -0.08 -7.71 -6.78
CA TYR A 105 -1.01 -8.80 -6.96
C TYR A 105 -0.24 -10.09 -7.23
N MET A 106 -0.64 -11.15 -6.57
CA MET A 106 -0.12 -12.51 -6.78
C MET A 106 -1.20 -13.36 -7.42
N ASP A 107 -0.96 -13.84 -8.63
CA ASP A 107 -1.84 -14.76 -9.31
C ASP A 107 -1.74 -16.20 -8.77
N GLU A 108 -2.60 -17.09 -9.27
CA GLU A 108 -2.61 -18.48 -8.83
C GLU A 108 -1.30 -19.21 -9.15
N LYS A 109 -0.72 -18.96 -10.31
CA LYS A 109 0.53 -19.60 -10.74
C LYS A 109 1.70 -19.14 -9.86
N GLU A 110 1.78 -17.82 -9.59
CA GLU A 110 2.78 -17.24 -8.71
C GLU A 110 2.63 -17.78 -7.29
N SER A 111 1.39 -17.92 -6.79
CA SER A 111 1.11 -18.46 -5.46
C SER A 111 1.52 -19.92 -5.32
N ILE A 112 1.24 -20.76 -6.32
CA ILE A 112 1.68 -22.15 -6.35
C ILE A 112 3.21 -22.25 -6.40
N GLN A 113 3.85 -21.41 -7.20
CA GLN A 113 5.31 -21.37 -7.32
C GLN A 113 5.97 -20.97 -5.99
N HIS A 114 5.36 -20.05 -5.25
CA HIS A 114 5.93 -19.50 -4.02
C HIS A 114 5.62 -20.38 -2.80
N PHE A 115 4.35 -20.74 -2.58
CA PHE A 115 3.90 -21.46 -1.38
C PHE A 115 3.86 -22.99 -1.56
N GLY A 116 4.03 -23.50 -2.79
CA GLY A 116 4.07 -24.93 -3.07
C GLY A 116 2.81 -25.67 -2.60
N ALA A 117 3.01 -26.72 -1.79
CA ALA A 117 1.93 -27.54 -1.25
C ALA A 117 1.00 -26.79 -0.27
N GLU A 118 1.45 -25.71 0.32
CA GLU A 118 0.74 -24.92 1.31
C GLU A 118 -0.14 -23.81 0.73
N THR A 119 -0.09 -23.61 -0.60
CA THR A 119 -0.88 -22.60 -1.33
C THR A 119 -2.34 -22.53 -0.89
N GLY A 120 -2.98 -23.71 -0.71
CA GLY A 120 -4.38 -23.78 -0.29
C GLY A 120 -4.64 -23.19 1.10
N ILE A 121 -3.68 -23.29 2.02
CA ILE A 121 -3.79 -22.73 3.36
C ILE A 121 -3.68 -21.20 3.28
N TYR A 122 -2.64 -20.67 2.63
CA TYR A 122 -2.45 -19.23 2.46
C TYR A 122 -3.66 -18.58 1.76
N ARG A 123 -4.16 -19.22 0.69
CA ARG A 123 -5.33 -18.75 -0.06
C ARG A 123 -6.58 -18.68 0.82
N LYS A 124 -6.81 -19.68 1.67
CA LYS A 124 -7.97 -19.70 2.60
C LYS A 124 -7.95 -18.49 3.54
N TYR A 125 -6.80 -18.17 4.14
CA TYR A 125 -6.67 -16.99 5.00
C TYR A 125 -6.87 -15.69 4.20
N ALA A 126 -6.27 -15.58 3.02
CA ALA A 126 -6.40 -14.40 2.17
C ALA A 126 -7.85 -14.17 1.69
N GLU A 127 -8.56 -15.24 1.28
CA GLU A 127 -9.97 -15.17 0.87
C GLU A 127 -10.88 -14.75 2.02
N HIS A 128 -10.68 -15.36 3.20
CA HIS A 128 -11.45 -15.02 4.40
C HIS A 128 -11.24 -13.55 4.80
N SER A 129 -10.01 -13.08 4.80
CA SER A 129 -9.70 -11.69 5.16
C SER A 129 -10.17 -10.69 4.11
N ALA A 130 -10.16 -11.05 2.82
CA ALA A 130 -10.76 -10.22 1.77
C ALA A 130 -12.29 -10.12 1.94
N GLU A 131 -12.97 -11.23 2.27
CA GLU A 131 -14.41 -11.22 2.60
C GLU A 131 -14.70 -10.36 3.84
N TYR A 132 -13.89 -10.49 4.87
CA TYR A 132 -13.99 -9.69 6.09
C TYR A 132 -13.88 -8.19 5.76
N ALA A 133 -12.83 -7.78 5.02
CA ALA A 133 -12.63 -6.38 4.65
C ALA A 133 -13.79 -5.82 3.82
N ILE A 134 -14.31 -6.61 2.88
CA ILE A 134 -15.47 -6.22 2.07
C ILE A 134 -16.73 -6.06 2.93
N SER A 135 -16.93 -6.94 3.92
CA SER A 135 -18.10 -6.91 4.81
C SER A 135 -18.04 -5.78 5.84
N LEU A 136 -16.84 -5.40 6.28
CA LEU A 136 -16.65 -4.38 7.31
C LEU A 136 -17.02 -2.98 6.83
N ASP A 137 -16.90 -2.71 5.52
CA ASP A 137 -17.19 -1.42 4.86
C ASP A 137 -16.65 -0.21 5.65
N LEU A 138 -15.34 -0.27 5.95
CA LEU A 138 -14.69 0.80 6.69
C LEU A 138 -14.69 2.09 5.84
N THR A 139 -15.49 3.07 6.24
CA THR A 139 -15.44 4.42 5.71
C THR A 139 -14.53 5.28 6.57
N VAL A 140 -13.53 5.91 5.98
CA VAL A 140 -12.73 6.94 6.65
C VAL A 140 -13.50 8.25 6.60
N GLN A 141 -13.53 9.03 7.71
CA GLN A 141 -14.41 10.20 7.92
C GLN A 141 -14.38 11.28 6.81
N GLU A 142 -13.37 11.27 5.92
CA GLU A 142 -13.22 12.27 4.85
C GLU A 142 -13.18 11.64 3.44
N GLY A 143 -13.78 10.47 3.24
CA GLY A 143 -13.75 9.77 1.96
C GLY A 143 -12.79 8.58 1.96
N THR A 144 -12.08 8.35 0.85
CA THR A 144 -11.07 7.30 0.77
C THR A 144 -9.74 7.75 1.31
N ALA A 145 -9.13 6.94 2.17
CA ALA A 145 -7.75 7.09 2.58
C ALA A 145 -6.86 6.09 1.83
N PHE A 146 -5.68 6.54 1.43
CA PHE A 146 -4.63 5.64 0.98
C PHE A 146 -3.91 5.11 2.22
N LEU A 147 -4.04 3.81 2.48
CA LEU A 147 -3.46 3.11 3.63
C LEU A 147 -2.35 2.16 3.16
N PRO A 148 -1.10 2.65 3.00
CA PRO A 148 0.00 1.85 2.48
C PRO A 148 0.35 0.70 3.42
N VAL A 149 0.70 -0.44 2.82
CA VAL A 149 1.12 -1.65 3.52
C VAL A 149 2.51 -2.04 3.00
N CYS A 150 3.43 -2.38 3.88
CA CYS A 150 4.71 -2.98 3.54
C CYS A 150 4.82 -4.36 4.20
N ARG A 151 5.52 -5.28 3.58
CA ARG A 151 5.68 -6.64 4.13
C ARG A 151 6.49 -6.62 5.43
N ILE A 152 7.63 -5.96 5.42
CA ILE A 152 8.54 -5.81 6.56
C ILE A 152 9.07 -4.39 6.55
N SER A 153 8.92 -3.63 7.64
CA SER A 153 9.53 -2.30 7.75
C SER A 153 11.05 -2.38 8.01
N SER A 154 11.74 -1.28 7.87
CA SER A 154 13.16 -1.18 8.26
C SER A 154 13.40 -1.14 9.78
N GLY A 155 12.36 -1.42 10.57
CA GLY A 155 12.35 -1.27 12.03
C GLY A 155 11.74 0.06 12.51
N ILE A 156 11.51 0.99 11.57
CA ILE A 156 10.80 2.26 11.79
C ILE A 156 10.13 2.70 10.50
N THR A 157 8.87 3.11 10.56
CA THR A 157 8.15 3.55 9.36
C THR A 157 8.37 5.04 9.07
N ILE A 158 8.22 5.42 7.79
CA ILE A 158 8.33 6.82 7.33
C ILE A 158 7.21 7.66 7.95
N SER A 159 7.55 8.89 8.35
CA SER A 159 6.61 9.82 8.98
C SER A 159 5.52 10.33 8.02
N PRO A 160 4.39 10.84 8.53
CA PRO A 160 3.37 11.49 7.71
C PRO A 160 3.93 12.63 6.86
N GLU A 161 4.82 13.43 7.42
CA GLU A 161 5.43 14.60 6.76
C GLU A 161 6.33 14.18 5.61
N ASP A 162 7.14 13.14 5.79
CA ASP A 162 8.07 12.63 4.79
C ASP A 162 7.38 11.82 3.71
N SER A 163 6.32 11.08 4.06
CA SER A 163 5.51 10.30 3.10
C SER A 163 4.50 11.16 2.35
N GLY A 164 4.15 12.34 2.87
CA GLY A 164 3.05 13.17 2.34
C GLY A 164 1.66 12.55 2.55
N ASN A 165 1.52 11.56 3.41
CA ASN A 165 0.27 10.88 3.70
C ASN A 165 -0.15 11.12 5.17
N PRO A 166 -1.18 11.96 5.42
CA PRO A 166 -1.59 12.33 6.78
C PRO A 166 -2.21 11.17 7.57
N PHE A 167 -2.60 10.08 6.89
CA PHE A 167 -3.24 8.94 7.56
C PHE A 167 -2.24 7.95 8.15
N VAL A 168 -0.97 7.97 7.76
CA VAL A 168 0.03 7.07 8.35
C VAL A 168 0.57 7.60 9.67
N LYS A 169 1.04 6.72 10.52
CA LYS A 169 1.79 7.07 11.73
C LYS A 169 3.24 6.61 11.59
N LYS A 170 4.15 7.37 12.18
CA LYS A 170 5.53 6.93 12.36
C LYS A 170 5.61 5.96 13.52
N LEU A 171 6.03 4.73 13.29
CA LEU A 171 6.06 3.67 14.29
C LEU A 171 7.41 2.97 14.36
N TYR A 172 7.81 2.58 15.56
CA TYR A 172 8.94 1.70 15.82
C TYR A 172 8.47 0.24 15.75
N CYS A 173 8.88 -0.46 14.70
CA CYS A 173 8.57 -1.85 14.41
C CYS A 173 9.78 -2.74 14.70
N GLU A 174 10.30 -2.71 15.94
CA GLU A 174 11.54 -3.41 16.32
C GLU A 174 11.52 -4.91 16.02
N LYS A 175 10.34 -5.54 16.07
CA LYS A 175 10.18 -6.96 15.79
C LYS A 175 10.44 -7.30 14.32
N ASP A 176 10.25 -6.36 13.41
CA ASP A 176 10.52 -6.56 11.99
C ASP A 176 11.98 -6.94 11.72
N LYS A 177 12.91 -6.47 12.58
CA LYS A 177 14.34 -6.80 12.50
C LYS A 177 14.64 -8.28 12.70
N SER A 178 13.71 -9.04 13.26
CA SER A 178 13.83 -10.49 13.44
C SER A 178 13.19 -11.31 12.33
N ALA A 179 12.55 -10.68 11.35
CA ALA A 179 11.99 -11.38 10.20
C ALA A 179 13.12 -11.93 9.31
N GLU A 180 12.95 -13.15 8.77
CA GLU A 180 13.94 -13.82 7.93
C GLU A 180 14.37 -12.95 6.74
N TYR A 181 13.43 -12.29 6.09
CA TYR A 181 13.68 -11.46 4.91
C TYR A 181 13.97 -9.98 5.24
N TYR A 182 14.31 -9.67 6.49
CA TYR A 182 14.62 -8.29 6.90
C TYR A 182 15.84 -7.71 6.18
N HIS A 183 16.89 -8.50 6.00
CA HIS A 183 18.09 -8.12 5.25
C HIS A 183 18.08 -8.73 3.86
N SER A 184 18.46 -7.92 2.88
CA SER A 184 18.71 -8.40 1.53
C SER A 184 19.78 -7.57 0.85
N THR A 185 20.41 -8.13 -0.18
CA THR A 185 21.39 -7.44 -1.02
C THR A 185 20.94 -7.46 -2.46
N CYS A 186 21.21 -6.37 -3.19
CA CYS A 186 20.99 -6.27 -4.62
C CYS A 186 22.24 -5.73 -5.28
N GLN A 187 22.54 -6.19 -6.48
CA GLN A 187 23.65 -5.69 -7.28
C GLN A 187 23.19 -5.33 -8.69
N LEU A 188 23.54 -4.14 -9.14
CA LEU A 188 23.21 -3.63 -10.46
C LEU A 188 24.52 -3.25 -11.17
N THR A 189 24.71 -3.79 -12.37
CA THR A 189 25.82 -3.37 -13.23
C THR A 189 25.53 -1.99 -13.83
N ALA A 190 26.57 -1.22 -14.15
CA ALA A 190 26.39 0.05 -14.86
C ALA A 190 25.63 -0.15 -16.19
N ASP A 191 25.94 -1.21 -16.94
CA ASP A 191 25.24 -1.52 -18.21
C ASP A 191 23.75 -1.82 -17.96
N GLY A 192 23.40 -2.56 -16.89
CA GLY A 192 22.00 -2.83 -16.53
C GLY A 192 21.25 -1.57 -16.12
N ILE A 193 21.88 -0.65 -15.38
CA ILE A 193 21.29 0.65 -15.05
C ILE A 193 21.03 1.46 -16.33
N ALA A 194 22.02 1.52 -17.25
CA ALA A 194 21.85 2.24 -18.51
C ALA A 194 20.70 1.67 -19.35
N GLU A 195 20.58 0.33 -19.45
CA GLU A 195 19.50 -0.33 -20.19
C GLU A 195 18.12 -0.01 -19.61
N ILE A 196 17.96 -0.11 -18.28
CA ILE A 196 16.72 0.21 -17.59
C ILE A 196 16.36 1.69 -17.79
N MET A 197 17.33 2.60 -17.61
CA MET A 197 17.08 4.02 -17.75
C MET A 197 16.75 4.44 -19.18
N LEU A 198 17.41 3.88 -20.20
CA LEU A 198 17.09 4.14 -21.61
C LEU A 198 15.73 3.55 -22.01
N THR A 199 15.33 2.44 -21.42
CA THR A 199 14.00 1.87 -21.62
C THR A 199 12.91 2.77 -21.04
N ALA A 200 13.10 3.26 -19.81
CA ALA A 200 12.15 4.13 -19.14
C ALA A 200 12.14 5.56 -19.73
N TYR A 201 13.31 6.06 -20.18
CA TYR A 201 13.54 7.40 -20.68
C TYR A 201 14.31 7.37 -22.01
N PRO A 202 13.65 7.06 -23.15
CA PRO A 202 14.32 6.82 -24.45
C PRO A 202 15.16 8.00 -24.98
N SER A 203 14.89 9.24 -24.53
CA SER A 203 15.62 10.45 -24.93
C SER A 203 16.76 10.81 -23.96
N LEU A 204 17.05 9.98 -22.98
CA LEU A 204 18.07 10.23 -21.97
C LEU A 204 19.47 10.15 -22.60
N ILE A 205 20.30 11.11 -22.27
CA ILE A 205 21.74 11.06 -22.56
C ILE A 205 22.43 10.60 -21.29
N ILE A 206 22.98 9.39 -21.31
CA ILE A 206 23.67 8.80 -20.16
C ILE A 206 24.94 9.63 -19.85
N PRO A 207 25.12 10.10 -18.61
CA PRO A 207 26.33 10.81 -18.21
C PRO A 207 27.58 9.92 -18.31
N PRO A 208 28.78 10.49 -18.63
CA PRO A 208 29.98 9.67 -18.82
C PRO A 208 30.60 9.10 -17.52
N ASP A 209 30.33 9.73 -16.37
CA ASP A 209 30.86 9.28 -15.06
C ASP A 209 29.91 8.31 -14.39
N GLU A 210 30.11 7.02 -14.65
CA GLU A 210 29.29 5.94 -14.12
C GLU A 210 29.22 5.95 -12.58
N SER A 211 30.25 6.42 -11.89
CA SER A 211 30.26 6.41 -10.42
C SER A 211 29.28 7.39 -9.77
N LYS A 212 28.71 8.31 -10.58
CA LYS A 212 27.74 9.34 -10.17
C LYS A 212 26.34 9.13 -10.73
N TRP A 213 26.10 8.01 -11.41
CA TRP A 213 24.76 7.77 -11.98
C TRP A 213 23.66 7.70 -10.94
N ILE A 214 23.96 7.19 -9.74
CA ILE A 214 23.04 7.26 -8.60
C ILE A 214 23.65 8.23 -7.59
N SER A 215 23.02 9.38 -7.37
CA SER A 215 23.53 10.47 -6.55
C SER A 215 22.41 11.25 -5.85
N ASP A 216 22.77 12.25 -5.07
CA ASP A 216 21.86 13.20 -4.42
C ASP A 216 20.73 12.54 -3.64
N ILE A 217 21.05 11.44 -2.94
CA ILE A 217 20.09 10.67 -2.15
C ILE A 217 19.64 11.50 -0.95
N ARG A 218 18.41 12.01 -1.01
CA ARG A 218 17.76 12.68 0.12
C ARG A 218 17.09 11.63 1.00
N ARG A 219 17.45 11.66 2.29
CA ARG A 219 16.93 10.74 3.30
C ARG A 219 16.12 11.47 4.35
N ASP A 220 15.18 10.74 4.97
CA ASP A 220 14.58 11.17 6.23
C ASP A 220 15.58 11.03 7.41
N ALA A 221 15.12 11.39 8.59
CA ALA A 221 15.94 11.32 9.82
C ALA A 221 16.32 9.87 10.22
N ASP A 222 15.64 8.87 9.69
CA ASP A 222 15.82 7.45 10.01
C ASP A 222 16.60 6.70 8.91
N GLY A 223 17.06 7.43 7.89
CA GLY A 223 17.92 6.90 6.83
C GLY A 223 17.16 6.34 5.63
N ASN A 224 15.83 6.47 5.56
CA ASN A 224 15.07 6.07 4.38
C ASN A 224 15.30 7.05 3.24
N ALA A 225 15.63 6.55 2.06
CA ALA A 225 15.69 7.38 0.86
C ALA A 225 14.29 7.83 0.46
N LEU A 226 14.12 9.14 0.24
CA LEU A 226 12.87 9.76 -0.21
C LEU A 226 12.93 10.12 -1.69
N ARG A 227 14.04 10.66 -2.12
CA ARG A 227 14.33 11.06 -3.50
C ARG A 227 15.80 10.85 -3.82
N LEU A 228 16.12 10.67 -5.09
CA LEU A 228 17.49 10.55 -5.57
C LEU A 228 17.58 10.94 -7.05
N ASN A 229 18.79 11.18 -7.51
CA ASN A 229 19.08 11.40 -8.92
C ASN A 229 19.63 10.11 -9.54
N VAL A 230 19.10 9.70 -10.70
CA VAL A 230 19.63 8.59 -11.49
C VAL A 230 19.90 9.03 -12.90
N CYS A 231 21.17 9.00 -13.32
CA CYS A 231 21.63 9.42 -14.64
C CYS A 231 21.17 10.84 -15.04
N GLY A 232 21.02 11.75 -14.06
CA GLY A 232 20.53 13.11 -14.30
C GLY A 232 19.01 13.28 -14.16
N ILE A 233 18.26 12.22 -13.95
CA ILE A 233 16.82 12.26 -13.69
C ILE A 233 16.57 12.27 -12.18
N ASP A 234 15.90 13.32 -11.67
CA ASP A 234 15.44 13.38 -10.28
C ASP A 234 14.12 12.63 -10.13
N MET A 235 14.10 11.58 -9.28
CA MET A 235 12.94 10.72 -9.10
C MET A 235 12.65 10.43 -7.63
N SER A 236 11.43 10.00 -7.34
CA SER A 236 11.09 9.50 -6.01
C SER A 236 11.81 8.18 -5.74
N CYS A 237 12.11 7.90 -4.46
CA CYS A 237 12.68 6.61 -4.10
C CYS A 237 11.77 5.45 -4.50
N GLU A 238 10.47 5.67 -4.51
CA GLU A 238 9.51 4.67 -4.93
C GLU A 238 9.59 4.34 -6.43
N GLU A 239 9.73 5.35 -7.27
CA GLU A 239 9.97 5.15 -8.70
C GLU A 239 11.30 4.42 -8.94
N PHE A 240 12.34 4.80 -8.21
CA PHE A 240 13.63 4.11 -8.23
C PHE A 240 13.50 2.63 -7.84
N ARG A 241 12.84 2.34 -6.72
CA ARG A 241 12.61 0.96 -6.27
C ARG A 241 11.90 0.12 -7.32
N ARG A 242 10.87 0.66 -7.95
CA ARG A 242 10.10 -0.01 -9.00
C ARG A 242 10.92 -0.28 -10.25
N LEU A 243 11.74 0.69 -10.68
CA LEU A 243 12.56 0.54 -11.89
C LEU A 243 13.68 -0.49 -11.70
N PHE A 244 14.28 -0.53 -10.53
CA PHE A 244 15.48 -1.31 -10.25
C PHE A 244 15.27 -2.49 -9.32
N ASP A 245 14.01 -2.81 -8.99
CA ASP A 245 13.62 -3.91 -8.08
C ASP A 245 14.31 -3.83 -6.71
N ILE A 246 14.43 -2.62 -6.17
CA ILE A 246 14.98 -2.38 -4.84
C ILE A 246 13.90 -2.59 -3.79
N ARG A 247 14.08 -3.54 -2.90
CA ARG A 247 13.03 -4.03 -1.99
C ARG A 247 12.54 -2.99 -0.98
N SER A 248 13.40 -2.05 -0.54
CA SER A 248 13.06 -1.06 0.51
C SER A 248 13.76 0.27 0.26
N PRO A 249 13.19 1.41 0.71
CA PRO A 249 13.89 2.69 0.71
C PRO A 249 15.02 2.79 1.73
N ALA A 250 15.09 1.85 2.69
CA ALA A 250 16.12 1.80 3.72
C ALA A 250 17.33 0.99 3.23
N PHE A 251 18.17 1.58 2.42
CA PHE A 251 19.36 0.94 1.87
C PHE A 251 20.62 1.77 2.05
N GLU A 252 21.76 1.09 2.15
CA GLU A 252 23.09 1.66 1.92
C GLU A 252 23.58 1.24 0.54
N MET A 253 24.38 2.09 -0.10
CA MET A 253 24.85 1.84 -1.45
C MET A 253 26.36 2.08 -1.56
N SER A 254 27.04 1.26 -2.33
CA SER A 254 28.43 1.44 -2.75
C SER A 254 28.58 1.20 -4.24
N TYR A 255 29.64 1.81 -4.84
CA TYR A 255 29.98 1.62 -6.25
C TYR A 255 31.45 1.18 -6.36
N THR A 256 31.69 0.06 -7.02
CA THR A 256 33.03 -0.46 -7.25
C THR A 256 33.05 -1.30 -8.53
N GLN A 257 34.03 -1.09 -9.38
CA GLN A 257 34.25 -1.89 -10.59
C GLN A 257 33.01 -2.01 -11.49
N ARG A 258 32.34 -0.91 -11.77
CA ARG A 258 31.10 -0.83 -12.58
C ARG A 258 29.91 -1.58 -11.96
N LEU A 259 29.93 -1.80 -10.65
CA LEU A 259 28.88 -2.49 -9.92
C LEU A 259 28.38 -1.60 -8.77
N TYR A 260 27.09 -1.33 -8.76
CA TYR A 260 26.39 -0.77 -7.63
C TYR A 260 25.90 -1.89 -6.73
N SER A 261 26.27 -1.86 -5.47
CA SER A 261 25.83 -2.83 -4.46
C SER A 261 24.97 -2.14 -3.42
N PHE A 262 23.82 -2.74 -3.13
CA PHE A 262 22.85 -2.25 -2.15
C PHE A 262 22.75 -3.24 -1.00
N ASP A 263 22.85 -2.74 0.23
CA ASP A 263 22.52 -3.44 1.47
C ASP A 263 21.18 -2.88 1.95
N ILE A 264 20.14 -3.72 1.98
CA ILE A 264 18.73 -3.29 2.07
C ILE A 264 18.12 -3.86 3.35
N ARG A 265 17.40 -3.02 4.10
CA ARG A 265 16.66 -3.39 5.31
C ARG A 265 15.16 -3.23 5.07
N GLY A 266 14.38 -4.28 5.38
CA GLY A 266 12.94 -4.31 5.18
C GLY A 266 12.53 -4.71 3.77
N ASP A 267 11.22 -4.77 3.54
CA ASP A 267 10.57 -5.16 2.29
C ASP A 267 9.25 -4.41 2.09
N GLY A 268 9.22 -3.54 1.10
CA GLY A 268 8.09 -2.67 0.77
C GLY A 268 8.41 -1.19 0.91
N CYS A 269 7.38 -0.36 0.97
CA CYS A 269 7.47 1.10 0.94
C CYS A 269 8.01 1.74 2.23
N ASN A 270 8.08 0.98 3.29
CA ASN A 270 8.41 1.42 4.64
C ASN A 270 7.48 2.54 5.18
N SER A 271 6.24 2.59 4.71
CA SER A 271 5.21 3.54 5.14
C SER A 271 3.92 2.80 5.50
N GLY A 272 3.20 3.27 6.51
CA GLY A 272 1.97 2.66 6.99
C GLY A 272 2.21 1.32 7.71
N MET A 273 1.36 0.31 7.44
CA MET A 273 1.37 -0.94 8.18
C MET A 273 2.48 -1.90 7.69
N SER A 274 3.29 -2.39 8.64
CA SER A 274 4.10 -3.58 8.41
C SER A 274 3.24 -4.84 8.63
N VAL A 275 3.19 -5.72 7.64
CA VAL A 275 2.48 -7.02 7.75
C VAL A 275 3.05 -7.83 8.90
N TYR A 276 4.38 -7.98 8.95
CA TYR A 276 5.04 -8.73 10.02
C TYR A 276 4.67 -8.20 11.41
N SER A 277 4.74 -6.88 11.62
CA SER A 277 4.32 -6.26 12.89
C SER A 277 2.83 -6.43 13.17
N ALA A 278 1.95 -6.35 12.16
CA ALA A 278 0.50 -6.58 12.32
C ALA A 278 0.20 -7.99 12.82
N LEU A 279 0.89 -9.01 12.27
CA LEU A 279 0.76 -10.40 12.73
C LEU A 279 1.27 -10.57 14.16
N MET A 280 2.37 -9.90 14.51
CA MET A 280 2.88 -9.94 15.89
C MET A 280 1.94 -9.28 16.90
N LEU A 281 1.20 -8.23 16.50
CA LEU A 281 0.16 -7.63 17.32
C LEU A 281 -1.05 -8.58 17.47
N SER A 282 -1.47 -9.23 16.38
CA SER A 282 -2.52 -10.25 16.39
C SER A 282 -2.21 -11.37 17.38
N LYS A 283 -0.99 -11.94 17.34
CA LYS A 283 -0.51 -12.95 18.32
C LYS A 283 -0.56 -12.47 19.77
N ARG A 284 -0.59 -11.18 20.02
CA ARG A 284 -0.74 -10.58 21.35
C ARG A 284 -2.20 -10.33 21.73
N GLY A 285 -3.15 -10.69 20.87
CA GLY A 285 -4.58 -10.55 21.09
C GLY A 285 -5.17 -9.19 20.67
N TYR A 286 -4.45 -8.40 19.88
CA TYR A 286 -5.01 -7.17 19.31
C TYR A 286 -6.03 -7.52 18.22
N SER A 287 -7.18 -6.87 18.27
CA SER A 287 -8.19 -6.95 17.22
C SER A 287 -7.75 -6.21 15.96
N CYS A 288 -8.34 -6.54 14.81
CA CYS A 288 -8.14 -5.85 13.53
C CYS A 288 -8.22 -4.32 13.68
N ARG A 289 -9.23 -3.81 14.40
CA ARG A 289 -9.41 -2.37 14.62
C ARG A 289 -8.29 -1.75 15.45
N GLU A 290 -7.83 -2.41 16.49
CA GLU A 290 -6.71 -1.93 17.30
C GLU A 290 -5.43 -1.92 16.48
N ILE A 291 -5.18 -2.95 15.67
CA ILE A 291 -4.03 -3.00 14.76
C ILE A 291 -4.07 -1.86 13.74
N LEU A 292 -5.22 -1.62 13.09
CA LEU A 292 -5.38 -0.49 12.18
C LEU A 292 -5.09 0.85 12.88
N ASN A 293 -5.59 1.04 14.09
CA ASN A 293 -5.38 2.25 14.87
C ASN A 293 -3.94 2.45 15.34
N GLU A 294 -3.14 1.39 15.46
CA GLU A 294 -1.70 1.54 15.72
C GLU A 294 -0.99 2.21 14.53
N PHE A 295 -1.28 1.77 13.31
CA PHE A 295 -0.55 2.21 12.11
C PHE A 295 -1.14 3.45 11.44
N TYR A 296 -2.43 3.73 11.65
CA TYR A 296 -3.13 4.80 10.94
C TYR A 296 -3.88 5.74 11.89
N ALA A 297 -4.02 6.99 11.47
CA ALA A 297 -4.85 8.00 12.09
C ALA A 297 -6.24 7.97 11.41
N LEU A 298 -7.07 7.00 11.83
CA LEU A 298 -8.41 6.76 11.27
C LEU A 298 -9.50 7.41 12.11
#